data_9986243cde6c11386d8a2b7129ce8200
#
_entry.id   9986243cde6c11386d8a2b7129ce8200
#
_cell.length_a   1.000
_cell.length_b   1.000
_cell.length_c   1.000
_cell.angle_alpha   90.00
_cell.angle_beta   90.00
_cell.angle_gamma   90.00
#
_symmetry.space_group_name_H-M   'P 1'
#
loop_
_entity.id
_entity.type
_entity.pdbx_description
1 polymer ?
#
loop_
_entity_poly.entity_id
_entity_poly.type
_entity_poly.pdbx_seq_one_letter_code
_entity_poly.pdbx_strand_id
1 'polypeptide(L)'
;MGQDQSSVFDLAAVAAASNGGNNDPLLPPAQFIGDPQKPSRMPYNKYASYSEQIPFDYPERTWPGKRLQRAPRWCSVDLRDGNQALVNPMDSERKLRFWNLLVSMGFKEIEVGFPSASETDFDFIRMLIERELIPDDVTIVVLTQCREHLIRRTYEALKGAKRAIVHFYNSVSVLQREVVFKKNKEEIKKLATDAAELCKDLESEAKGIDLYYEYSPESFTGTEPEYAVEVCNAVIGVIKPTPEHPMIINLPATVEMTTPNVFADEVEYVSTHLDDRDSVVLSLHPHNDEGMGVAATELAVL
;
A
#
# COMPACT_ATOMS: atom_id res chain seq x y z
N MET A 1 5.02 20.52 45.14
CA MET A 1 5.88 21.00 44.05
C MET A 1 5.62 20.07 42.87
N GLY A 2 4.61 20.41 42.06
CA GLY A 2 4.25 19.70 40.86
C GLY A 2 4.99 20.35 39.69
N GLN A 3 5.84 19.62 39.01
CA GLN A 3 6.40 20.06 37.74
C GLN A 3 5.34 19.83 36.67
N ASP A 4 4.83 20.92 36.15
CA ASP A 4 3.98 20.98 34.97
C ASP A 4 4.84 20.60 33.75
N GLN A 5 4.62 19.39 33.18
CA GLN A 5 5.26 18.94 31.95
C GLN A 5 4.32 19.16 30.77
N SER A 6 3.83 20.38 30.59
CA SER A 6 3.22 20.76 29.31
C SER A 6 4.26 21.42 28.40
N SER A 7 5.28 20.68 27.96
CA SER A 7 6.06 21.10 26.79
C SER A 7 5.22 20.80 25.55
N VAL A 8 4.32 21.71 25.23
CA VAL A 8 3.67 21.74 23.91
C VAL A 8 4.78 21.97 22.90
N PHE A 9 5.08 20.97 22.07
CA PHE A 9 5.94 21.16 20.91
C PHE A 9 5.27 22.20 20.00
N ASP A 10 5.84 23.38 19.95
CA ASP A 10 5.38 24.42 19.03
C ASP A 10 5.88 24.09 17.62
N LEU A 11 5.05 23.36 16.87
CA LEU A 11 5.30 22.99 15.49
C LEU A 11 5.52 24.20 14.57
N ALA A 12 4.94 25.35 14.92
CA ALA A 12 5.16 26.61 14.20
C ALA A 12 6.61 27.13 14.36
N ALA A 13 7.22 26.89 15.52
CA ALA A 13 8.62 27.27 15.74
C ALA A 13 9.61 26.40 14.97
N VAL A 14 9.28 25.11 14.78
CA VAL A 14 10.10 24.20 13.95
C VAL A 14 10.00 24.58 12.47
N ALA A 15 8.82 24.93 12.00
CA ALA A 15 8.61 25.39 10.62
C ALA A 15 9.30 26.73 10.34
N ALA A 16 9.29 27.67 11.31
CA ALA A 16 9.95 28.95 11.16
C ALA A 16 11.50 28.87 11.16
N ALA A 17 12.06 27.83 11.79
CA ALA A 17 13.51 27.61 11.84
C ALA A 17 14.05 26.95 10.56
N SER A 18 13.20 26.30 9.75
CA SER A 18 13.59 25.62 8.50
C SER A 18 13.47 26.52 7.26
N ASN A 19 12.73 27.62 7.33
CA ASN A 19 12.51 28.51 6.19
C ASN A 19 13.40 29.74 6.26
N GLY A 20 14.60 29.65 5.71
CA GLY A 20 15.40 30.82 5.37
C GLY A 20 14.67 31.68 4.32
N GLY A 21 13.84 32.63 4.76
CA GLY A 21 13.52 33.78 3.95
C GLY A 21 12.20 33.86 3.21
N ASN A 22 11.12 33.27 3.69
CA ASN A 22 9.77 33.68 3.28
C ASN A 22 9.02 34.25 4.49
N ASN A 23 8.84 35.58 4.48
CA ASN A 23 7.94 36.28 5.39
C ASN A 23 6.48 35.91 4.96
N ASP A 24 5.95 34.85 5.52
CA ASP A 24 4.52 34.60 5.43
C ASP A 24 3.78 35.59 6.35
N PRO A 25 2.96 36.52 5.81
CA PRO A 25 2.32 37.56 6.61
C PRO A 25 1.18 37.03 7.50
N LEU A 26 0.88 35.73 7.47
CA LEU A 26 -0.28 35.14 8.17
C LEU A 26 0.06 34.59 9.56
N LEU A 27 1.33 34.45 9.91
CA LEU A 27 1.71 33.96 11.23
C LEU A 27 2.48 35.02 12.02
N PRO A 28 2.03 35.38 13.24
CA PRO A 28 2.78 36.26 14.10
C PRO A 28 4.14 35.60 14.45
N PRO A 29 5.20 36.38 14.63
CA PRO A 29 6.49 35.82 15.06
C PRO A 29 6.29 35.03 16.36
N ALA A 30 6.82 33.80 16.38
CA ALA A 30 6.76 32.96 17.56
C ALA A 30 7.41 33.65 18.76
N GLN A 31 6.64 33.85 19.84
CA GLN A 31 7.17 34.38 21.09
C GLN A 31 7.59 33.20 21.96
N PHE A 32 8.86 33.01 22.16
CA PHE A 32 9.38 32.01 23.08
C PHE A 32 9.34 32.51 24.52
N ILE A 33 8.84 31.69 25.43
CA ILE A 33 8.95 31.88 26.87
C ILE A 33 10.15 31.04 27.33
N GLY A 34 11.28 31.68 27.56
CA GLY A 34 12.54 31.06 27.98
C GLY A 34 13.62 31.03 26.88
N ASP A 35 14.69 30.28 27.13
CA ASP A 35 15.80 30.16 26.18
C ASP A 35 15.37 29.33 24.94
N PRO A 36 15.83 29.73 23.74
CA PRO A 36 15.51 28.94 22.53
C PRO A 36 16.13 27.53 22.63
N GLN A 37 15.43 26.58 22.02
CA GLN A 37 15.93 25.21 21.94
C GLN A 37 17.31 25.17 21.27
N LYS A 38 18.24 24.41 21.83
CA LYS A 38 19.56 24.22 21.22
C LYS A 38 19.44 23.56 19.86
N PRO A 39 20.25 23.94 18.87
CA PRO A 39 20.28 23.31 17.58
C PRO A 39 20.46 21.79 17.69
N SER A 40 19.74 21.04 16.86
CA SER A 40 19.89 19.59 16.78
C SER A 40 21.30 19.21 16.33
N ARG A 41 21.84 18.13 16.91
CA ARG A 41 23.09 17.50 16.43
C ARG A 41 22.84 16.47 15.33
N MET A 42 21.59 16.19 15.00
CA MET A 42 21.27 15.32 13.91
C MET A 42 21.63 15.96 12.57
N PRO A 43 22.16 15.19 11.62
CA PRO A 43 22.53 15.71 10.30
C PRO A 43 21.28 15.88 9.40
N TYR A 44 20.26 16.61 9.89
CA TYR A 44 18.98 16.81 9.19
C TYR A 44 19.15 17.43 7.80
N ASN A 45 20.21 18.22 7.62
CA ASN A 45 20.55 18.83 6.34
C ASN A 45 20.99 17.84 5.24
N LYS A 46 21.13 16.55 5.58
CA LYS A 46 21.36 15.48 4.60
C LYS A 46 20.06 14.92 4.01
N TYR A 47 18.92 15.27 4.58
CA TYR A 47 17.61 14.79 4.17
C TYR A 47 16.86 15.93 3.50
N ALA A 48 16.49 15.73 2.24
CA ALA A 48 15.56 16.63 1.58
C ALA A 48 14.16 16.43 2.17
N SER A 49 13.38 17.51 2.23
CA SER A 49 11.98 17.41 2.66
C SER A 49 11.17 16.60 1.65
N TYR A 50 10.07 16.00 2.11
CA TYR A 50 9.17 15.26 1.22
C TYR A 50 8.65 16.16 0.08
N SER A 51 8.22 17.37 0.41
CA SER A 51 7.71 18.34 -0.58
C SER A 51 8.75 18.80 -1.60
N GLU A 52 10.05 18.69 -1.30
CA GLU A 52 11.12 18.96 -2.27
C GLU A 52 11.37 17.77 -3.20
N GLN A 53 11.17 16.55 -2.68
CA GLN A 53 11.35 15.31 -3.45
C GLN A 53 10.16 15.02 -4.34
N ILE A 54 8.96 15.19 -3.81
CA ILE A 54 7.68 14.95 -4.49
C ILE A 54 6.79 16.17 -4.25
N PRO A 55 6.94 17.23 -5.05
CA PRO A 55 6.09 18.40 -4.92
C PRO A 55 4.67 18.05 -5.37
N PHE A 56 3.75 18.06 -4.42
CA PHE A 56 2.35 17.75 -4.63
C PHE A 56 1.46 18.69 -3.79
N ASP A 57 0.49 19.30 -4.43
CA ASP A 57 -0.59 20.07 -3.80
C ASP A 57 -1.91 19.72 -4.48
N TYR A 58 -2.93 19.43 -3.67
CA TYR A 58 -4.24 19.04 -4.17
C TYR A 58 -5.33 19.96 -3.59
N PRO A 59 -5.53 21.15 -4.16
CA PRO A 59 -6.49 22.13 -3.67
C PRO A 59 -7.95 21.67 -3.80
N GLU A 60 -8.24 20.74 -4.72
CA GLU A 60 -9.58 20.18 -4.97
C GLU A 60 -10.02 19.12 -3.96
N ARG A 61 -9.23 18.85 -2.92
CA ARG A 61 -9.54 17.82 -1.92
C ARG A 61 -10.92 18.00 -1.30
N THR A 62 -11.62 16.89 -1.13
CA THR A 62 -12.97 16.89 -0.54
C THR A 62 -13.07 16.01 0.71
N TRP A 63 -12.12 15.10 0.92
CA TRP A 63 -12.12 14.13 2.02
C TRP A 63 -12.30 14.75 3.42
N PRO A 64 -11.77 15.95 3.76
CA PRO A 64 -11.92 16.48 5.12
C PRO A 64 -13.39 16.76 5.52
N GLY A 65 -14.27 16.94 4.53
CA GLY A 65 -15.70 17.15 4.74
C GLY A 65 -16.52 15.87 4.78
N LYS A 66 -15.92 14.72 4.49
CA LYS A 66 -16.63 13.44 4.38
C LYS A 66 -16.71 12.70 5.72
N ARG A 67 -17.54 11.69 5.76
CA ARG A 67 -17.69 10.76 6.90
C ARG A 67 -17.95 9.37 6.37
N LEU A 68 -17.35 8.38 7.00
CA LEU A 68 -17.67 6.99 6.71
C LEU A 68 -19.15 6.70 7.00
N GLN A 69 -19.84 6.15 6.00
CA GLN A 69 -21.23 5.73 6.09
C GLN A 69 -21.36 4.21 6.31
N ARG A 70 -20.31 3.46 5.97
CA ARG A 70 -20.24 2.00 6.08
C ARG A 70 -18.83 1.60 6.49
N ALA A 71 -18.71 0.47 7.18
CA ALA A 71 -17.40 -0.12 7.46
C ALA A 71 -16.68 -0.48 6.14
N PRO A 72 -15.36 -0.22 6.03
CA PRO A 72 -14.57 -0.70 4.90
C PRO A 72 -14.49 -2.23 4.90
N ARG A 73 -14.19 -2.82 3.75
CA ARG A 73 -13.77 -4.23 3.69
C ARG A 73 -12.37 -4.34 4.29
N TRP A 74 -12.19 -5.37 5.10
CA TRP A 74 -10.91 -5.66 5.72
C TRP A 74 -10.25 -6.85 5.03
N CYS A 75 -9.04 -6.66 4.51
CA CYS A 75 -8.14 -7.73 4.11
C CYS A 75 -7.06 -7.89 5.20
N SER A 76 -6.93 -9.10 5.76
CA SER A 76 -5.82 -9.37 6.67
C SER A 76 -4.56 -9.67 5.89
N VAL A 77 -3.47 -8.98 6.23
CA VAL A 77 -2.12 -9.22 5.68
C VAL A 77 -1.17 -9.84 6.71
N ASP A 78 -1.69 -10.26 7.86
CA ASP A 78 -0.91 -10.81 8.97
C ASP A 78 -0.09 -12.05 8.56
N LEU A 79 -0.65 -12.92 7.73
CA LEU A 79 0.01 -14.16 7.28
C LEU A 79 1.05 -13.95 6.18
N ARG A 80 1.08 -12.77 5.55
CA ARG A 80 2.07 -12.43 4.52
C ARG A 80 2.99 -11.32 5.03
N ASP A 81 2.55 -10.07 5.05
CA ASP A 81 3.39 -8.91 5.37
C ASP A 81 3.78 -8.89 6.85
N GLY A 82 2.80 -9.11 7.73
CA GLY A 82 3.05 -9.26 9.16
C GLY A 82 4.00 -10.42 9.46
N ASN A 83 3.84 -11.56 8.80
CA ASN A 83 4.75 -12.70 8.94
C ASN A 83 6.16 -12.40 8.41
N GLN A 84 6.29 -11.63 7.32
CA GLN A 84 7.58 -11.21 6.77
C GLN A 84 8.39 -10.36 7.74
N ALA A 85 7.73 -9.58 8.59
CA ALA A 85 8.37 -8.72 9.57
C ALA A 85 8.87 -9.47 10.82
N LEU A 86 8.50 -10.73 11.01
CA LEU A 86 8.91 -11.51 12.16
C LEU A 86 10.37 -11.95 12.04
N VAL A 87 11.11 -11.87 13.15
CA VAL A 87 12.49 -12.41 13.26
C VAL A 87 12.50 -13.92 12.97
N ASN A 88 11.48 -14.63 13.46
CA ASN A 88 11.23 -16.04 13.20
C ASN A 88 9.86 -16.18 12.52
N PRO A 89 9.79 -16.20 11.19
CA PRO A 89 8.55 -16.38 10.47
C PRO A 89 7.80 -17.65 10.88
N MET A 90 6.49 -17.62 10.78
CA MET A 90 5.65 -18.77 11.14
C MET A 90 5.86 -19.92 10.16
N ASP A 91 5.97 -21.13 10.70
CA ASP A 91 5.80 -22.36 9.95
C ASP A 91 4.34 -22.61 9.57
N SER A 92 4.08 -23.62 8.75
CA SER A 92 2.74 -23.93 8.25
C SER A 92 1.74 -24.26 9.38
N GLU A 93 2.20 -24.84 10.50
CA GLU A 93 1.31 -25.17 11.63
C GLU A 93 0.86 -23.91 12.35
N ARG A 94 1.78 -22.97 12.62
CA ARG A 94 1.46 -21.67 13.22
C ARG A 94 0.60 -20.83 12.30
N LYS A 95 0.90 -20.81 11.01
CA LYS A 95 0.07 -20.14 9.99
C LYS A 95 -1.34 -20.72 9.99
N LEU A 96 -1.52 -22.03 10.08
CA LEU A 96 -2.84 -22.66 10.13
C LEU A 96 -3.63 -22.27 11.39
N ARG A 97 -2.97 -22.20 12.55
CA ARG A 97 -3.63 -21.74 13.78
C ARG A 97 -4.09 -20.29 13.64
N PHE A 98 -3.26 -19.44 13.05
CA PHE A 98 -3.59 -18.03 12.84
C PHE A 98 -4.65 -17.85 11.76
N TRP A 99 -4.60 -18.61 10.66
CA TRP A 99 -5.65 -18.70 9.67
C TRP A 99 -7.02 -18.97 10.30
N ASN A 100 -7.11 -19.99 11.14
CA ASN A 100 -8.36 -20.35 11.82
C ASN A 100 -8.87 -19.20 12.70
N LEU A 101 -7.97 -18.47 13.36
CA LEU A 101 -8.31 -17.29 14.14
C LEU A 101 -8.90 -16.20 13.25
N LEU A 102 -8.23 -15.84 12.15
CA LEU A 102 -8.69 -14.81 11.22
C LEU A 102 -10.07 -15.14 10.63
N VAL A 103 -10.27 -16.39 10.22
CA VAL A 103 -11.58 -16.89 9.74
C VAL A 103 -12.64 -16.76 10.85
N SER A 104 -12.30 -17.12 12.09
CA SER A 104 -13.22 -17.02 13.24
C SER A 104 -13.55 -15.58 13.61
N MET A 105 -12.65 -14.63 13.35
CA MET A 105 -12.86 -13.19 13.51
C MET A 105 -13.77 -12.61 12.42
N GLY A 106 -13.98 -13.33 11.32
CA GLY A 106 -14.89 -12.93 10.25
C GLY A 106 -14.23 -12.24 9.06
N PHE A 107 -12.89 -12.29 8.94
CA PHE A 107 -12.22 -11.81 7.73
C PHE A 107 -12.67 -12.58 6.51
N LYS A 108 -12.94 -11.86 5.41
CA LYS A 108 -13.41 -12.44 4.14
C LYS A 108 -12.36 -12.37 3.03
N GLU A 109 -11.34 -11.58 3.22
CA GLU A 109 -10.15 -11.51 2.40
C GLU A 109 -8.93 -11.66 3.30
N ILE A 110 -8.05 -12.61 2.96
CA ILE A 110 -6.86 -12.93 3.75
C ILE A 110 -5.69 -13.16 2.81
N GLU A 111 -4.66 -12.34 2.92
CA GLU A 111 -3.42 -12.52 2.16
C GLU A 111 -2.54 -13.55 2.87
N VAL A 112 -2.46 -14.73 2.26
CA VAL A 112 -1.96 -15.95 2.91
C VAL A 112 -0.47 -16.20 2.73
N GLY A 113 0.14 -15.53 1.75
CA GLY A 113 1.57 -15.68 1.52
C GLY A 113 2.07 -15.21 0.18
N PHE A 114 3.38 -15.41 -0.04
CA PHE A 114 4.10 -15.14 -1.27
C PHE A 114 4.69 -16.45 -1.81
N PRO A 115 3.90 -17.26 -2.52
CA PRO A 115 4.25 -18.64 -2.83
C PRO A 115 5.48 -18.81 -3.72
N SER A 116 5.82 -17.78 -4.49
CA SER A 116 7.00 -17.81 -5.36
C SER A 116 8.28 -17.36 -4.66
N ALA A 117 8.20 -16.77 -3.46
CA ALA A 117 9.35 -16.35 -2.67
C ALA A 117 9.71 -17.32 -1.55
N SER A 118 8.76 -18.17 -1.11
CA SER A 118 8.92 -19.06 0.04
C SER A 118 8.21 -20.41 -0.21
N GLU A 119 8.95 -21.50 -0.07
CA GLU A 119 8.38 -22.85 -0.15
C GLU A 119 7.37 -23.09 0.98
N THR A 120 7.62 -22.53 2.17
CA THR A 120 6.68 -22.60 3.30
C THR A 120 5.33 -21.94 2.92
N ASP A 121 5.36 -20.83 2.23
CA ASP A 121 4.15 -20.15 1.77
C ASP A 121 3.45 -20.94 0.66
N PHE A 122 4.23 -21.50 -0.27
CA PHE A 122 3.68 -22.39 -1.30
C PHE A 122 2.96 -23.59 -0.69
N ASP A 123 3.63 -24.31 0.19
CA ASP A 123 3.08 -25.50 0.86
C ASP A 123 1.86 -25.15 1.72
N PHE A 124 1.89 -23.99 2.38
CA PHE A 124 0.75 -23.53 3.18
C PHE A 124 -0.49 -23.28 2.30
N ILE A 125 -0.33 -22.59 1.17
CA ILE A 125 -1.42 -22.35 0.22
C ILE A 125 -1.95 -23.66 -0.34
N ARG A 126 -1.07 -24.57 -0.74
CA ARG A 126 -1.45 -25.91 -1.20
C ARG A 126 -2.24 -26.66 -0.12
N MET A 127 -1.76 -26.61 1.13
CA MET A 127 -2.44 -27.24 2.28
C MET A 127 -3.86 -26.69 2.47
N LEU A 128 -4.04 -25.36 2.38
CA LEU A 128 -5.38 -24.75 2.51
C LEU A 128 -6.33 -25.25 1.42
N ILE A 129 -5.86 -25.37 0.18
CA ILE A 129 -6.65 -25.79 -0.96
C ILE A 129 -6.92 -27.31 -0.91
N GLU A 130 -5.89 -28.12 -0.76
CA GLU A 130 -5.97 -29.59 -0.85
C GLU A 130 -6.74 -30.21 0.31
N ARG A 131 -6.74 -29.56 1.48
CA ARG A 131 -7.52 -30.00 2.66
C ARG A 131 -8.87 -29.31 2.78
N GLU A 132 -9.27 -28.54 1.76
CA GLU A 132 -10.55 -27.82 1.73
C GLU A 132 -10.79 -26.93 2.98
N LEU A 133 -9.73 -26.21 3.42
CA LEU A 133 -9.77 -25.40 4.64
C LEU A 133 -10.24 -23.96 4.40
N ILE A 134 -10.56 -23.61 3.16
CA ILE A 134 -11.02 -22.27 2.77
C ILE A 134 -12.54 -22.27 2.78
N PRO A 135 -13.19 -21.51 3.68
CA PRO A 135 -14.64 -21.36 3.66
C PRO A 135 -15.14 -20.75 2.34
N ASP A 136 -16.35 -21.11 1.91
CA ASP A 136 -16.92 -20.67 0.63
C ASP A 136 -17.08 -19.13 0.53
N ASP A 137 -17.16 -18.44 1.66
CA ASP A 137 -17.29 -16.98 1.77
C ASP A 137 -15.97 -16.24 2.05
N VAL A 138 -14.84 -16.97 2.01
CA VAL A 138 -13.49 -16.41 2.18
C VAL A 138 -12.72 -16.49 0.87
N THR A 139 -12.04 -15.39 0.53
CA THR A 139 -11.15 -15.30 -0.63
C THR A 139 -9.71 -15.22 -0.16
N ILE A 140 -8.85 -16.10 -0.66
CA ILE A 140 -7.42 -16.00 -0.42
C ILE A 140 -6.78 -15.01 -1.39
N VAL A 141 -5.84 -14.22 -0.87
CA VAL A 141 -5.01 -13.30 -1.65
C VAL A 141 -3.58 -13.84 -1.65
N VAL A 142 -2.92 -13.85 -2.79
CA VAL A 142 -1.54 -14.33 -2.94
C VAL A 142 -0.70 -13.31 -3.67
N LEU A 143 0.44 -12.97 -3.06
CA LEU A 143 1.36 -11.97 -3.59
C LEU A 143 2.30 -12.55 -4.63
N THR A 144 2.64 -11.75 -5.65
CA THR A 144 3.71 -12.05 -6.60
C THR A 144 4.34 -10.78 -7.16
N GLN A 145 5.63 -10.80 -7.44
CA GLN A 145 6.26 -9.71 -8.20
C GLN A 145 5.93 -9.81 -9.68
N CYS A 146 6.00 -8.67 -10.40
CA CYS A 146 5.87 -8.57 -11.85
C CYS A 146 7.08 -9.22 -12.57
N ARG A 147 7.26 -10.53 -12.40
CA ARG A 147 8.29 -11.35 -13.06
C ARG A 147 7.68 -12.68 -13.50
N GLU A 148 7.86 -13.02 -14.74
CA GLU A 148 7.21 -14.17 -15.37
C GLU A 148 7.29 -15.46 -14.54
N HIS A 149 8.50 -15.87 -14.14
CA HIS A 149 8.68 -17.14 -13.42
C HIS A 149 8.00 -17.13 -12.03
N LEU A 150 7.90 -15.96 -11.37
CA LEU A 150 7.21 -15.83 -10.09
C LEU A 150 5.68 -15.86 -10.25
N ILE A 151 5.16 -15.20 -11.29
CA ILE A 151 3.74 -15.24 -11.61
C ILE A 151 3.32 -16.68 -11.92
N ARG A 152 4.07 -17.40 -12.78
CA ARG A 152 3.78 -18.81 -13.10
C ARG A 152 3.78 -19.69 -11.86
N ARG A 153 4.76 -19.53 -10.96
CA ARG A 153 4.79 -20.28 -9.69
C ARG A 153 3.59 -19.97 -8.80
N THR A 154 3.11 -18.74 -8.81
CA THR A 154 1.90 -18.33 -8.08
C THR A 154 0.66 -19.03 -8.63
N TYR A 155 0.49 -19.12 -9.94
CA TYR A 155 -0.61 -19.87 -10.55
C TYR A 155 -0.54 -21.37 -10.26
N GLU A 156 0.65 -21.96 -10.18
CA GLU A 156 0.84 -23.34 -9.71
C GLU A 156 0.30 -23.54 -8.30
N ALA A 157 0.58 -22.59 -7.38
CA ALA A 157 0.12 -22.64 -6.00
C ALA A 157 -1.42 -22.57 -5.90
N LEU A 158 -2.09 -21.88 -6.82
CA LEU A 158 -3.54 -21.68 -6.80
C LEU A 158 -4.35 -22.82 -7.44
N LYS A 159 -3.74 -23.81 -8.08
CA LYS A 159 -4.45 -24.90 -8.74
C LYS A 159 -5.47 -25.57 -7.79
N GLY A 160 -6.74 -25.57 -8.20
CA GLY A 160 -7.84 -26.18 -7.42
C GLY A 160 -8.47 -25.24 -6.38
N ALA A 161 -8.04 -23.99 -6.26
CA ALA A 161 -8.75 -23.00 -5.48
C ALA A 161 -10.13 -22.72 -6.09
N LYS A 162 -11.14 -22.42 -5.25
CA LYS A 162 -12.48 -22.02 -5.72
C LYS A 162 -12.48 -20.55 -6.13
N ARG A 163 -11.88 -19.71 -5.31
CA ARG A 163 -11.77 -18.25 -5.51
C ARG A 163 -10.42 -17.75 -4.99
N ALA A 164 -9.79 -16.84 -5.73
CA ALA A 164 -8.53 -16.24 -5.34
C ALA A 164 -8.35 -14.83 -5.92
N ILE A 165 -7.53 -14.03 -5.26
CA ILE A 165 -7.01 -12.77 -5.79
C ILE A 165 -5.51 -12.96 -6.04
N VAL A 166 -5.05 -12.71 -7.27
CA VAL A 166 -3.63 -12.61 -7.61
C VAL A 166 -3.22 -11.17 -7.42
N HIS A 167 -2.44 -10.91 -6.36
CA HIS A 167 -1.90 -9.61 -6.02
C HIS A 167 -0.50 -9.48 -6.62
N PHE A 168 -0.35 -8.74 -7.71
CA PHE A 168 0.94 -8.51 -8.34
C PHE A 168 1.42 -7.08 -8.15
N TYR A 169 2.74 -6.90 -8.05
CA TYR A 169 3.33 -5.61 -7.78
C TYR A 169 4.68 -5.41 -8.45
N ASN A 170 5.02 -4.15 -8.70
CA ASN A 170 6.38 -3.69 -8.94
C ASN A 170 6.56 -2.30 -8.34
N SER A 171 7.79 -2.00 -7.94
CA SER A 171 8.08 -0.67 -7.40
C SER A 171 8.12 0.38 -8.49
N VAL A 172 7.47 1.52 -8.24
CA VAL A 172 7.33 2.63 -9.19
C VAL A 172 7.94 3.93 -8.68
N SER A 173 8.48 3.94 -7.45
CA SER A 173 9.04 5.13 -6.82
C SER A 173 10.25 5.71 -7.55
N VAL A 174 10.48 7.01 -7.36
CA VAL A 174 11.64 7.72 -7.90
C VAL A 174 12.94 6.99 -7.55
N LEU A 175 13.14 6.71 -6.26
CA LEU A 175 14.34 6.05 -5.77
C LEU A 175 14.56 4.67 -6.43
N GLN A 176 13.52 3.87 -6.52
CA GLN A 176 13.61 2.52 -7.10
C GLN A 176 13.91 2.58 -8.59
N ARG A 177 13.27 3.49 -9.31
CA ARG A 177 13.52 3.68 -10.76
C ARG A 177 14.97 4.07 -11.03
N GLU A 178 15.48 5.07 -10.32
CA GLU A 178 16.79 5.68 -10.60
C GLU A 178 17.96 4.86 -10.07
N VAL A 179 17.84 4.32 -8.86
CA VAL A 179 18.97 3.69 -8.16
C VAL A 179 18.97 2.17 -8.33
N VAL A 180 17.81 1.52 -8.14
CA VAL A 180 17.72 0.05 -8.13
C VAL A 180 17.56 -0.51 -9.52
N PHE A 181 16.52 -0.10 -10.24
CA PHE A 181 16.23 -0.64 -11.57
C PHE A 181 17.05 0.04 -12.67
N LYS A 182 17.40 1.29 -12.46
CA LYS A 182 18.06 2.15 -13.49
C LYS A 182 17.23 2.17 -14.78
N LYS A 183 15.93 2.39 -14.63
CA LYS A 183 14.94 2.37 -15.69
C LYS A 183 14.13 3.66 -15.68
N ASN A 184 13.71 4.10 -16.86
CA ASN A 184 12.81 5.23 -17.00
C ASN A 184 11.34 4.84 -16.70
N LYS A 185 10.46 5.81 -16.65
CA LYS A 185 9.03 5.64 -16.34
C LYS A 185 8.34 4.64 -17.29
N GLU A 186 8.60 4.74 -18.59
CA GLU A 186 8.00 3.84 -19.59
C GLU A 186 8.43 2.39 -19.40
N GLU A 187 9.71 2.15 -19.12
CA GLU A 187 10.21 0.81 -18.85
C GLU A 187 9.63 0.20 -17.57
N ILE A 188 9.42 1.00 -16.53
CA ILE A 188 8.81 0.54 -15.28
C ILE A 188 7.30 0.28 -15.47
N LYS A 189 6.59 1.17 -16.17
CA LYS A 189 5.19 0.96 -16.55
C LYS A 189 5.03 -0.33 -17.37
N LYS A 190 5.95 -0.58 -18.30
CA LYS A 190 5.96 -1.80 -19.10
C LYS A 190 6.09 -3.07 -18.25
N LEU A 191 6.85 -3.07 -17.16
CA LEU A 191 6.91 -4.22 -16.25
C LEU A 191 5.53 -4.56 -15.67
N ALA A 192 4.74 -3.55 -15.31
CA ALA A 192 3.40 -3.74 -14.79
C ALA A 192 2.44 -4.27 -15.86
N THR A 193 2.45 -3.70 -17.06
CA THR A 193 1.57 -4.14 -18.16
C THR A 193 1.92 -5.53 -18.68
N ASP A 194 3.21 -5.85 -18.84
CA ASP A 194 3.66 -7.20 -19.24
C ASP A 194 3.20 -8.26 -18.21
N ALA A 195 3.28 -7.91 -16.91
CA ALA A 195 2.79 -8.81 -15.87
C ALA A 195 1.26 -8.97 -15.89
N ALA A 196 0.52 -7.89 -16.13
CA ALA A 196 -0.93 -7.95 -16.28
C ALA A 196 -1.35 -8.80 -17.50
N GLU A 197 -0.68 -8.63 -18.64
CA GLU A 197 -0.88 -9.44 -19.85
C GLU A 197 -0.63 -10.92 -19.54
N LEU A 198 0.49 -11.25 -18.89
CA LEU A 198 0.80 -12.62 -18.50
C LEU A 198 -0.25 -13.21 -17.56
N CYS A 199 -0.73 -12.44 -16.58
CA CYS A 199 -1.82 -12.87 -15.69
C CYS A 199 -3.08 -13.21 -16.48
N LYS A 200 -3.44 -12.41 -17.47
CA LYS A 200 -4.59 -12.68 -18.37
C LYS A 200 -4.36 -13.95 -19.22
N ASP A 201 -3.18 -14.12 -19.76
CA ASP A 201 -2.86 -15.31 -20.56
C ASP A 201 -2.98 -16.60 -19.73
N LEU A 202 -2.55 -16.54 -18.46
CA LEU A 202 -2.62 -17.68 -17.53
C LEU A 202 -4.02 -17.98 -17.00
N GLU A 203 -5.03 -17.14 -17.23
CA GLU A 203 -6.43 -17.47 -16.89
C GLU A 203 -6.88 -18.79 -17.52
N SER A 204 -6.37 -19.08 -18.71
CA SER A 204 -6.66 -20.34 -19.40
C SER A 204 -6.17 -21.58 -18.65
N GLU A 205 -5.12 -21.42 -17.81
CA GLU A 205 -4.56 -22.47 -16.96
C GLU A 205 -5.25 -22.52 -15.58
N ALA A 206 -5.92 -21.46 -15.18
CA ALA A 206 -6.65 -21.31 -13.92
C ALA A 206 -8.15 -21.68 -14.05
N LYS A 207 -8.51 -22.54 -14.99
CA LYS A 207 -9.91 -22.91 -15.25
C LYS A 207 -10.60 -23.44 -13.99
N GLY A 208 -11.77 -22.86 -13.70
CA GLY A 208 -12.59 -23.24 -12.56
C GLY A 208 -12.30 -22.44 -11.29
N ILE A 209 -11.35 -21.51 -11.32
CA ILE A 209 -11.09 -20.56 -10.26
C ILE A 209 -11.84 -19.26 -10.57
N ASP A 210 -12.62 -18.76 -9.61
CA ASP A 210 -13.17 -17.40 -9.62
C ASP A 210 -12.03 -16.44 -9.27
N LEU A 211 -11.33 -15.92 -10.30
CA LEU A 211 -10.04 -15.26 -10.17
C LEU A 211 -10.17 -13.74 -10.29
N TYR A 212 -9.69 -13.03 -9.31
CA TYR A 212 -9.61 -11.55 -9.28
C TYR A 212 -8.16 -11.09 -9.28
N TYR A 213 -7.97 -9.82 -9.60
CA TYR A 213 -6.65 -9.19 -9.66
C TYR A 213 -6.56 -8.02 -8.70
N GLU A 214 -5.39 -7.93 -8.06
CA GLU A 214 -4.96 -6.79 -7.28
C GLU A 214 -3.61 -6.31 -7.80
N TYR A 215 -3.46 -5.01 -8.05
CA TYR A 215 -2.19 -4.42 -8.43
C TYR A 215 -1.75 -3.37 -7.41
N SER A 216 -0.48 -3.43 -7.02
CA SER A 216 0.16 -2.41 -6.19
C SER A 216 1.27 -1.69 -6.95
N PRO A 217 1.17 -0.37 -7.15
CA PRO A 217 2.32 0.47 -7.46
C PRO A 217 3.17 0.62 -6.19
N GLU A 218 4.06 -0.35 -5.93
CA GLU A 218 4.84 -0.43 -4.69
C GLU A 218 5.65 0.85 -4.45
N SER A 219 5.83 1.20 -3.17
CA SER A 219 6.43 2.48 -2.74
C SER A 219 5.65 3.69 -3.27
N PHE A 220 4.32 3.61 -3.21
CA PHE A 220 3.41 4.64 -3.73
C PHE A 220 3.73 6.03 -3.16
N THR A 221 3.96 6.15 -1.85
CA THR A 221 4.31 7.43 -1.19
C THR A 221 5.65 8.04 -1.64
N GLY A 222 6.50 7.25 -2.29
CA GLY A 222 7.74 7.72 -2.92
C GLY A 222 7.63 7.94 -4.43
N THR A 223 6.41 8.03 -4.95
CA THR A 223 6.08 8.12 -6.38
C THR A 223 5.31 9.39 -6.65
N GLU A 224 5.54 10.01 -7.78
CA GLU A 224 4.71 11.12 -8.24
C GLU A 224 3.27 10.63 -8.46
N PRO A 225 2.25 11.25 -7.83
CA PRO A 225 0.87 10.76 -7.90
C PRO A 225 0.34 10.62 -9.34
N GLU A 226 0.71 11.54 -10.23
CA GLU A 226 0.33 11.47 -11.65
C GLU A 226 0.92 10.24 -12.34
N TYR A 227 2.15 9.88 -11.99
CA TYR A 227 2.77 8.69 -12.56
C TYR A 227 2.20 7.41 -11.97
N ALA A 228 1.85 7.40 -10.69
CA ALA A 228 1.15 6.27 -10.08
C ALA A 228 -0.19 6.03 -10.79
N VAL A 229 -0.98 7.08 -11.05
CA VAL A 229 -2.22 7.01 -11.84
C VAL A 229 -1.96 6.46 -13.24
N GLU A 230 -0.93 6.98 -13.93
CA GLU A 230 -0.58 6.54 -15.28
C GLU A 230 -0.30 5.02 -15.33
N VAL A 231 0.47 4.50 -14.38
CA VAL A 231 0.78 3.07 -14.31
C VAL A 231 -0.47 2.26 -13.97
N CYS A 232 -1.27 2.69 -12.99
CA CYS A 232 -2.51 2.02 -12.63
C CYS A 232 -3.49 1.97 -13.81
N ASN A 233 -3.70 3.07 -14.53
CA ASN A 233 -4.57 3.12 -15.71
C ASN A 233 -4.05 2.21 -16.83
N ALA A 234 -2.75 2.12 -17.03
CA ALA A 234 -2.16 1.18 -18.00
C ALA A 234 -2.48 -0.28 -17.62
N VAL A 235 -2.40 -0.64 -16.34
CA VAL A 235 -2.76 -1.98 -15.85
C VAL A 235 -4.27 -2.23 -15.99
N ILE A 236 -5.12 -1.26 -15.61
CA ILE A 236 -6.58 -1.33 -15.77
C ILE A 236 -6.93 -1.59 -17.25
N GLY A 237 -6.27 -0.88 -18.17
CA GLY A 237 -6.47 -1.05 -19.61
C GLY A 237 -6.13 -2.44 -20.14
N VAL A 238 -5.23 -3.18 -19.49
CA VAL A 238 -4.90 -4.58 -19.81
C VAL A 238 -5.89 -5.54 -19.16
N ILE A 239 -6.15 -5.40 -17.86
CA ILE A 239 -7.05 -6.29 -17.10
C ILE A 239 -8.48 -6.15 -17.57
N LYS A 240 -8.93 -4.93 -17.89
CA LYS A 240 -10.30 -4.59 -18.33
C LYS A 240 -11.37 -5.10 -17.34
N PRO A 241 -11.30 -4.63 -16.08
CA PRO A 241 -12.31 -5.00 -15.09
C PRO A 241 -13.69 -4.49 -15.48
N THR A 242 -14.72 -5.03 -14.84
CA THR A 242 -16.11 -4.55 -14.97
C THR A 242 -16.69 -4.32 -13.57
N PRO A 243 -17.79 -3.58 -13.44
CA PRO A 243 -18.45 -3.41 -12.14
C PRO A 243 -18.87 -4.75 -11.51
N GLU A 244 -19.19 -5.75 -12.31
CA GLU A 244 -19.55 -7.10 -11.85
C GLU A 244 -18.33 -7.96 -11.49
N HIS A 245 -17.18 -7.65 -12.10
CA HIS A 245 -15.90 -8.34 -11.86
C HIS A 245 -14.78 -7.30 -11.71
N PRO A 246 -14.75 -6.57 -10.58
CA PRO A 246 -13.81 -5.48 -10.37
C PRO A 246 -12.40 -6.00 -10.12
N MET A 247 -11.41 -5.13 -10.40
CA MET A 247 -10.05 -5.33 -9.89
C MET A 247 -9.80 -4.45 -8.67
N ILE A 248 -8.73 -4.75 -7.96
CA ILE A 248 -8.27 -3.96 -6.82
C ILE A 248 -7.00 -3.19 -7.23
N ILE A 249 -6.98 -1.90 -6.96
CA ILE A 249 -5.76 -1.08 -6.96
C ILE A 249 -5.43 -0.80 -5.50
N ASN A 250 -4.28 -1.28 -5.06
CA ASN A 250 -3.82 -1.12 -3.68
C ASN A 250 -2.71 -0.08 -3.62
N LEU A 251 -2.84 0.89 -2.74
CA LEU A 251 -1.90 2.00 -2.56
C LEU A 251 -1.06 1.79 -1.29
N PRO A 252 0.15 1.21 -1.40
CA PRO A 252 0.95 0.92 -0.23
C PRO A 252 1.83 2.12 0.17
N ALA A 253 1.66 2.62 1.38
CA ALA A 253 2.68 3.40 2.04
C ALA A 253 3.79 2.45 2.53
N THR A 254 4.55 1.89 1.58
CA THR A 254 5.63 0.92 1.84
C THR A 254 6.64 1.47 2.83
N VAL A 255 6.89 2.76 2.74
CA VAL A 255 7.56 3.56 3.75
C VAL A 255 6.64 4.73 4.07
N GLU A 256 6.46 5.00 5.36
CA GLU A 256 5.69 6.15 5.84
C GLU A 256 6.52 7.43 5.59
N MET A 257 6.32 8.08 4.44
CA MET A 257 7.14 9.21 3.97
C MET A 257 6.46 10.56 4.14
N THR A 258 5.16 10.58 4.40
CA THR A 258 4.34 11.79 4.41
C THR A 258 3.38 11.79 5.60
N THR A 259 2.83 12.96 5.89
CA THR A 259 1.82 13.09 6.95
C THR A 259 0.47 12.50 6.51
N PRO A 260 -0.38 12.05 7.44
CA PRO A 260 -1.67 11.42 7.13
C PRO A 260 -2.59 12.21 6.20
N ASN A 261 -2.59 13.54 6.34
CA ASN A 261 -3.40 14.41 5.48
C ASN A 261 -2.89 14.43 4.03
N VAL A 262 -1.57 14.42 3.81
CA VAL A 262 -0.99 14.37 2.47
C VAL A 262 -1.27 13.00 1.84
N PHE A 263 -1.13 11.91 2.59
CA PHE A 263 -1.50 10.58 2.11
C PHE A 263 -2.98 10.51 1.71
N ALA A 264 -3.87 11.13 2.48
CA ALA A 264 -5.29 11.21 2.13
C ALA A 264 -5.53 12.03 0.84
N ASP A 265 -4.79 13.13 0.65
CA ASP A 265 -4.82 13.90 -0.60
C ASP A 265 -4.38 13.06 -1.81
N GLU A 266 -3.28 12.31 -1.66
CA GLU A 266 -2.76 11.42 -2.71
C GLU A 266 -3.76 10.31 -3.06
N VAL A 267 -4.40 9.72 -2.06
CA VAL A 267 -5.43 8.68 -2.24
C VAL A 267 -6.66 9.25 -2.96
N GLU A 268 -7.16 10.40 -2.55
CA GLU A 268 -8.30 11.04 -3.23
C GLU A 268 -7.94 11.44 -4.67
N TYR A 269 -6.72 11.96 -4.88
CA TYR A 269 -6.22 12.26 -6.22
C TYR A 269 -6.23 11.01 -7.11
N VAL A 270 -5.66 9.91 -6.66
CA VAL A 270 -5.68 8.65 -7.40
C VAL A 270 -7.13 8.20 -7.64
N SER A 271 -7.97 8.20 -6.60
CA SER A 271 -9.37 7.78 -6.70
C SER A 271 -10.17 8.54 -7.77
N THR A 272 -9.87 9.82 -7.97
CA THR A 272 -10.58 10.69 -8.93
C THR A 272 -9.99 10.67 -10.34
N HIS A 273 -8.79 10.09 -10.52
CA HIS A 273 -8.08 10.06 -11.81
C HIS A 273 -7.90 8.65 -12.38
N LEU A 274 -8.40 7.61 -11.69
CA LEU A 274 -8.41 6.26 -12.25
C LEU A 274 -9.45 6.14 -13.35
N ASP A 275 -9.06 5.49 -14.45
CA ASP A 275 -9.97 5.06 -15.50
C ASP A 275 -10.91 3.96 -14.96
N ASP A 276 -12.09 3.81 -15.57
CA ASP A 276 -13.07 2.79 -15.19
C ASP A 276 -13.32 2.68 -13.67
N ARG A 277 -13.36 3.83 -12.99
CA ARG A 277 -13.40 3.92 -11.51
C ARG A 277 -14.45 3.03 -10.86
N ASP A 278 -15.62 2.85 -11.49
CA ASP A 278 -16.71 2.00 -10.99
C ASP A 278 -16.37 0.50 -11.05
N SER A 279 -15.35 0.13 -11.80
CA SER A 279 -14.82 -1.23 -11.92
C SER A 279 -13.58 -1.49 -11.04
N VAL A 280 -13.22 -0.51 -10.20
CA VAL A 280 -12.02 -0.58 -9.36
C VAL A 280 -12.38 -0.45 -7.87
N VAL A 281 -11.93 -1.40 -7.09
CA VAL A 281 -11.88 -1.30 -5.62
C VAL A 281 -10.54 -0.66 -5.24
N LEU A 282 -10.57 0.46 -4.53
CA LEU A 282 -9.35 1.07 -4.01
C LEU A 282 -9.02 0.47 -2.65
N SER A 283 -7.82 -0.07 -2.51
CA SER A 283 -7.29 -0.64 -1.28
C SER A 283 -6.18 0.23 -0.72
N LEU A 284 -6.08 0.32 0.59
CA LEU A 284 -5.06 1.10 1.29
C LEU A 284 -4.22 0.17 2.16
N HIS A 285 -2.90 0.32 2.09
CA HIS A 285 -1.95 -0.46 2.87
C HIS A 285 -0.89 0.44 3.52
N PRO A 286 -1.24 1.25 4.51
CA PRO A 286 -0.26 2.06 5.22
C PRO A 286 0.58 1.21 6.18
N HIS A 287 1.90 1.43 6.16
CA HIS A 287 2.80 0.99 7.21
C HIS A 287 2.75 1.98 8.39
N ASN A 288 3.49 1.70 9.45
CA ASN A 288 3.43 2.47 10.70
C ASN A 288 4.85 2.77 11.23
N ASP A 289 5.75 3.16 10.33
CA ASP A 289 7.18 3.39 10.64
C ASP A 289 7.35 4.56 11.62
N GLU A 290 6.55 5.60 11.48
CA GLU A 290 6.56 6.81 12.31
C GLU A 290 5.39 6.85 13.30
N GLY A 291 4.54 5.82 13.33
CA GLY A 291 3.41 5.72 14.25
C GLY A 291 2.14 6.43 13.80
N MET A 292 2.04 6.83 12.53
CA MET A 292 0.89 7.56 11.98
C MET A 292 -0.03 6.69 11.12
N GLY A 293 0.26 5.40 10.95
CA GLY A 293 -0.49 4.50 10.05
C GLY A 293 -1.98 4.43 10.33
N VAL A 294 -2.40 4.49 11.61
CA VAL A 294 -3.83 4.54 11.98
C VAL A 294 -4.47 5.82 11.47
N ALA A 295 -3.85 6.97 11.73
CA ALA A 295 -4.37 8.25 11.27
C ALA A 295 -4.40 8.36 9.74
N ALA A 296 -3.36 7.85 9.06
CA ALA A 296 -3.32 7.79 7.61
C ALA A 296 -4.47 6.94 7.05
N THR A 297 -4.75 5.78 7.66
CA THR A 297 -5.88 4.93 7.27
C THR A 297 -7.22 5.64 7.48
N GLU A 298 -7.43 6.24 8.67
CA GLU A 298 -8.70 6.90 9.01
C GLU A 298 -9.01 8.07 8.06
N LEU A 299 -8.01 8.86 7.70
CA LEU A 299 -8.22 10.00 6.79
C LEU A 299 -8.38 9.55 5.33
N ALA A 300 -7.59 8.58 4.89
CA ALA A 300 -7.60 8.16 3.49
C ALA A 300 -8.83 7.33 3.09
N VAL A 301 -9.58 6.77 4.04
CA VAL A 301 -10.86 6.07 3.75
C VAL A 301 -12.07 6.99 3.67
N LEU A 302 -11.91 8.30 3.97
CA LEU A 302 -12.96 9.30 3.85
C LEU A 302 -13.19 9.69 2.40
#